data_9813a5bc9e7af23393806b60678f7ddd
#
_entry.id   9813a5bc9e7af23393806b60678f7ddd
#
_cell.length_a   1.000
_cell.length_b   1.000
_cell.length_c   1.000
_cell.angle_alpha   90.00
_cell.angle_beta   90.00
_cell.angle_gamma   90.00
#
_symmetry.space_group_name_H-M   'P 1'
#
loop_
_entity.id
_entity.type
_entity.pdbx_description
1 polymer ?
#
loop_
_entity_poly.entity_id
_entity_poly.type
_entity_poly.pdbx_seq_one_letter_code
_entity_poly.pdbx_strand_id
1 'polypeptide(L)'
;MWLTSSSVGRKFIMALTGICLVLFVTFHCLMNSIAIVWPAAYNVICEFLGANWYALIASMGLALLFIIHIIYAVWLTVMNRKARGNDRYLINKTPKAVEWSSKNMLVLGIVILAFLVVHLIQFWAKMQLEEVLGHHGTVPAAAGTLFIQEAFKEIWTPIVYIIGFVALWFHMTHGFWSMFQSIGWDSTAWIPRWKKIGDWWTSIVVALFVAQAIVFTVQSQKDYYSTQPELQAQYMEMAVAPLNETLPMLNMPSDMQTVKMTMAQIAPQADMMLGMMKMQMPGVDIQTVGRQMLNIVNLVNYLDPTANLPVEALQRAADGQMQQPQMQPQMMGQPQAQPQAQPEQAPQGEPRQVSPEQQAADDAPAQEPANPNDKQK
;
A
#
# COMPACT_ATOMS: atom_id res chain seq x y z
N MET A 1 -19.55 10.78 35.05
CA MET A 1 -18.13 11.26 35.10
C MET A 1 -18.08 12.72 34.69
N TRP A 2 -17.43 13.60 35.48
CA TRP A 2 -17.37 15.07 35.25
C TRP A 2 -16.89 15.42 33.81
N LEU A 3 -15.86 14.74 33.30
CA LEU A 3 -15.28 14.99 31.97
C LEU A 3 -16.26 14.86 30.80
N THR A 4 -17.23 13.96 30.88
CA THR A 4 -18.19 13.69 29.80
C THR A 4 -19.52 14.42 29.99
N SER A 5 -19.93 14.65 31.25
CA SER A 5 -21.24 15.26 31.60
C SER A 5 -21.22 16.79 31.61
N SER A 6 -20.09 17.41 32.00
CA SER A 6 -20.01 18.88 32.09
C SER A 6 -19.61 19.54 30.78
N SER A 7 -20.06 20.75 30.52
CA SER A 7 -19.65 21.54 29.34
C SER A 7 -18.15 21.87 29.34
N VAL A 8 -17.60 22.10 30.54
CA VAL A 8 -16.17 22.39 30.76
C VAL A 8 -15.33 21.13 30.48
N GLY A 9 -15.74 19.96 31.01
CA GLY A 9 -15.01 18.71 30.79
C GLY A 9 -14.92 18.34 29.30
N ARG A 10 -16.00 18.51 28.53
CA ARG A 10 -15.99 18.27 27.09
C ARG A 10 -15.04 19.21 26.34
N LYS A 11 -15.02 20.51 26.69
CA LYS A 11 -14.05 21.46 26.10
C LYS A 11 -12.62 21.14 26.49
N PHE A 12 -12.39 20.64 27.70
CA PHE A 12 -11.07 20.19 28.14
C PHE A 12 -10.56 19.01 27.34
N ILE A 13 -11.39 17.97 27.09
CA ILE A 13 -11.01 16.83 26.22
C ILE A 13 -10.69 17.32 24.81
N MET A 14 -11.51 18.23 24.27
CA MET A 14 -11.28 18.82 22.95
C MET A 14 -9.95 19.57 22.88
N ALA A 15 -9.61 20.33 23.92
CA ALA A 15 -8.32 21.03 23.98
C ALA A 15 -7.15 20.07 24.11
N LEU A 16 -7.26 19.06 24.97
CA LEU A 16 -6.19 18.07 25.19
C LEU A 16 -5.88 17.28 23.90
N THR A 17 -6.92 16.79 23.22
CA THR A 17 -6.73 16.11 21.94
C THR A 17 -6.15 17.06 20.89
N GLY A 18 -6.59 18.32 20.86
CA GLY A 18 -6.05 19.35 19.97
C GLY A 18 -4.57 19.63 20.20
N ILE A 19 -4.12 19.72 21.47
CA ILE A 19 -2.69 19.90 21.81
C ILE A 19 -1.86 18.73 21.25
N CYS A 20 -2.27 17.49 21.51
CA CYS A 20 -1.56 16.31 21.03
C CYS A 20 -1.47 16.30 19.49
N LEU A 21 -2.55 16.65 18.79
CA LEU A 21 -2.57 16.71 17.33
C LEU A 21 -1.67 17.84 16.78
N VAL A 22 -1.64 19.01 17.41
CA VAL A 22 -0.72 20.12 17.02
C VAL A 22 0.74 19.69 17.16
N LEU A 23 1.08 19.03 18.28
CA LEU A 23 2.44 18.51 18.49
C LEU A 23 2.80 17.46 17.43
N PHE A 24 1.88 16.53 17.14
CA PHE A 24 2.09 15.53 16.10
C PHE A 24 2.27 16.17 14.72
N VAL A 25 1.40 17.08 14.30
CA VAL A 25 1.48 17.75 12.98
C VAL A 25 2.81 18.49 12.84
N THR A 26 3.28 19.12 13.92
CA THR A 26 4.58 19.82 13.94
C THR A 26 5.73 18.83 13.77
N PHE A 27 5.75 17.74 14.55
CA PHE A 27 6.75 16.68 14.45
C PHE A 27 6.73 16.06 13.06
N HIS A 28 5.55 15.73 12.54
CA HIS A 28 5.36 15.16 11.20
C HIS A 28 5.89 16.10 10.10
N CYS A 29 5.62 17.40 10.20
CA CYS A 29 6.16 18.40 9.29
C CYS A 29 7.70 18.42 9.28
N LEU A 30 8.31 18.40 10.47
CA LEU A 30 9.77 18.41 10.60
C LEU A 30 10.40 17.14 10.03
N MET A 31 9.85 15.96 10.34
CA MET A 31 10.35 14.69 9.81
C MET A 31 10.26 14.64 8.27
N ASN A 32 9.13 15.06 7.69
CA ASN A 32 8.99 15.11 6.23
C ASN A 32 9.91 16.16 5.57
N SER A 33 10.30 17.22 6.29
CA SER A 33 11.27 18.21 5.77
C SER A 33 12.65 17.59 5.50
N ILE A 34 12.99 16.50 6.21
CA ILE A 34 14.26 15.78 6.00
C ILE A 34 14.31 15.16 4.59
N ALA A 35 13.17 14.73 4.05
CA ALA A 35 13.10 14.19 2.69
C ALA A 35 13.51 15.20 1.61
N ILE A 36 13.42 16.52 1.89
CA ILE A 36 13.88 17.57 0.97
C ILE A 36 15.39 17.70 1.00
N VAL A 37 15.97 17.65 2.21
CA VAL A 37 17.40 17.96 2.43
C VAL A 37 18.26 16.71 2.28
N TRP A 38 17.78 15.58 2.78
CA TRP A 38 18.50 14.31 2.79
C TRP A 38 17.55 13.12 2.63
N PRO A 39 17.15 12.77 1.40
CA PRO A 39 16.17 11.70 1.12
C PRO A 39 16.54 10.34 1.71
N ALA A 40 17.83 9.96 1.69
CA ALA A 40 18.30 8.69 2.27
C ALA A 40 18.06 8.64 3.79
N ALA A 41 18.32 9.73 4.52
CA ALA A 41 18.03 9.79 5.96
C ALA A 41 16.52 9.72 6.25
N TYR A 42 15.69 10.25 5.35
CA TYR A 42 14.24 10.12 5.49
C TYR A 42 13.79 8.65 5.42
N ASN A 43 14.35 7.85 4.53
CA ASN A 43 14.05 6.42 4.47
C ASN A 43 14.46 5.69 5.76
N VAL A 44 15.61 6.03 6.36
CA VAL A 44 16.03 5.49 7.67
C VAL A 44 15.01 5.85 8.76
N ILE A 45 14.46 7.08 8.73
CA ILE A 45 13.40 7.47 9.67
C ILE A 45 12.12 6.65 9.42
N CYS A 46 11.76 6.41 8.16
CA CYS A 46 10.60 5.57 7.81
C CYS A 46 10.79 4.13 8.29
N GLU A 47 11.97 3.56 8.12
CA GLU A 47 12.33 2.23 8.63
C GLU A 47 12.22 2.18 10.16
N PHE A 48 12.86 3.12 10.85
CA PHE A 48 12.81 3.22 12.31
C PHE A 48 11.39 3.36 12.85
N LEU A 49 10.53 4.16 12.22
CA LEU A 49 9.15 4.37 12.65
C LEU A 49 8.20 3.26 12.16
N GLY A 50 8.52 2.55 11.09
CA GLY A 50 7.71 1.46 10.55
C GLY A 50 7.97 0.12 11.24
N ALA A 51 9.23 -0.27 11.38
CA ALA A 51 9.64 -1.59 11.87
C ALA A 51 9.47 -1.81 13.38
N ASN A 52 9.17 -0.77 14.16
CA ASN A 52 9.17 -0.86 15.61
C ASN A 52 7.75 -0.95 16.21
N TRP A 53 7.53 -1.93 17.10
CA TRP A 53 6.26 -2.14 17.79
C TRP A 53 5.77 -0.92 18.59
N TYR A 54 6.67 -0.12 19.16
CA TYR A 54 6.30 1.11 19.87
C TYR A 54 5.78 2.20 18.93
N ALA A 55 6.29 2.27 17.69
CA ALA A 55 5.77 3.19 16.68
C ALA A 55 4.35 2.77 16.23
N LEU A 56 4.09 1.47 16.15
CA LEU A 56 2.74 0.95 15.91
C LEU A 56 1.79 1.36 17.04
N ILE A 57 2.18 1.18 18.31
CA ILE A 57 1.36 1.62 19.46
C ILE A 57 1.14 3.14 19.43
N ALA A 58 2.17 3.92 19.09
CA ALA A 58 2.05 5.38 18.98
C ALA A 58 1.07 5.78 17.86
N SER A 59 1.12 5.13 16.70
CA SER A 59 0.19 5.38 15.60
C SER A 59 -1.24 4.99 15.93
N MET A 60 -1.46 3.90 16.65
CA MET A 60 -2.79 3.51 17.15
C MET A 60 -3.32 4.50 18.20
N GLY A 61 -2.45 4.95 19.10
CA GLY A 61 -2.77 6.00 20.06
C GLY A 61 -3.14 7.32 19.38
N LEU A 62 -2.41 7.71 18.33
CA LEU A 62 -2.71 8.88 17.52
C LEU A 62 -4.07 8.76 16.80
N ALA A 63 -4.35 7.60 16.20
CA ALA A 63 -5.63 7.33 15.56
C ALA A 63 -6.79 7.44 16.55
N LEU A 64 -6.63 6.92 17.77
CA LEU A 64 -7.62 7.04 18.83
C LEU A 64 -7.84 8.51 19.24
N LEU A 65 -6.78 9.28 19.42
CA LEU A 65 -6.87 10.72 19.72
C LEU A 65 -7.60 11.49 18.63
N PHE A 66 -7.32 11.15 17.36
CA PHE A 66 -7.98 11.77 16.22
C PHE A 66 -9.48 11.44 16.19
N ILE A 67 -9.86 10.18 16.43
CA ILE A 67 -11.27 9.75 16.50
C ILE A 67 -11.99 10.48 17.65
N ILE A 68 -11.37 10.55 18.83
CA ILE A 68 -11.93 11.28 19.97
C ILE A 68 -12.13 12.77 19.62
N HIS A 69 -11.12 13.39 18.98
CA HIS A 69 -11.21 14.78 18.54
C HIS A 69 -12.41 15.02 17.61
N ILE A 70 -12.62 14.17 16.61
CA ILE A 70 -13.76 14.26 15.68
C ILE A 70 -15.09 14.07 16.42
N ILE A 71 -15.21 13.06 17.27
CA ILE A 71 -16.44 12.77 18.01
C ILE A 71 -16.84 13.99 18.86
N TYR A 72 -15.88 14.56 19.62
CA TYR A 72 -16.15 15.73 20.44
C TYR A 72 -16.42 16.98 19.62
N ALA A 73 -15.76 17.16 18.46
CA ALA A 73 -16.02 18.28 17.55
C ALA A 73 -17.48 18.24 17.02
N VAL A 74 -17.94 17.08 16.57
CA VAL A 74 -19.31 16.89 16.10
C VAL A 74 -20.29 17.07 17.26
N TRP A 75 -20.04 16.45 18.40
CA TRP A 75 -20.89 16.57 19.59
C TRP A 75 -21.06 18.02 20.05
N LEU A 76 -19.96 18.73 20.24
CA LEU A 76 -20.00 20.16 20.63
C LEU A 76 -20.73 21.02 19.59
N THR A 77 -20.54 20.74 18.30
CA THR A 77 -21.24 21.46 17.23
C THR A 77 -22.76 21.23 17.31
N VAL A 78 -23.20 19.98 17.47
CA VAL A 78 -24.63 19.64 17.59
C VAL A 78 -25.24 20.30 18.83
N MET A 79 -24.55 20.22 19.97
CA MET A 79 -25.01 20.88 21.21
C MET A 79 -25.13 22.40 21.06
N ASN A 80 -24.12 23.04 20.45
CA ASN A 80 -24.13 24.49 20.22
C ASN A 80 -25.26 24.90 19.26
N ARG A 81 -25.57 24.05 18.24
CA ARG A 81 -26.72 24.30 17.34
C ARG A 81 -28.06 24.15 18.06
N LYS A 82 -28.22 23.11 18.90
CA LYS A 82 -29.42 22.93 19.74
C LYS A 82 -29.62 24.05 20.72
N ALA A 83 -28.57 24.54 21.38
CA ALA A 83 -28.63 25.66 22.35
C ALA A 83 -29.01 26.98 21.70
N ARG A 84 -28.68 27.20 20.42
CA ARG A 84 -29.11 28.40 19.67
C ARG A 84 -30.57 28.37 19.26
N GLY A 85 -31.23 27.22 19.21
CA GLY A 85 -32.63 27.09 18.80
C GLY A 85 -32.86 27.44 17.33
N ASN A 86 -34.17 27.48 16.94
CA ASN A 86 -34.60 27.85 15.58
C ASN A 86 -34.81 29.35 15.39
N ASP A 87 -34.78 30.12 16.47
CA ASP A 87 -35.02 31.57 16.43
C ASP A 87 -33.83 32.27 15.78
N ARG A 88 -34.05 32.71 14.55
CA ARG A 88 -33.09 33.59 13.86
C ARG A 88 -33.19 34.96 14.52
N TYR A 89 -32.09 35.45 15.08
CA TYR A 89 -32.03 36.81 15.59
C TYR A 89 -32.48 37.79 14.52
N LEU A 90 -33.42 38.67 14.84
CA LEU A 90 -33.87 39.80 13.99
C LEU A 90 -32.71 40.70 13.55
N ILE A 91 -31.63 40.75 14.35
CA ILE A 91 -30.41 41.49 14.03
C ILE A 91 -29.26 40.49 13.78
N ASN A 92 -28.99 40.18 12.54
CA ASN A 92 -27.96 39.27 12.12
C ASN A 92 -26.54 39.91 12.05
N LYS A 93 -26.27 40.90 12.95
CA LYS A 93 -24.93 41.48 13.07
C LYS A 93 -24.06 40.55 13.92
N THR A 94 -23.26 39.76 13.25
CA THR A 94 -22.19 39.03 13.93
C THR A 94 -21.24 40.02 14.59
N PRO A 95 -20.92 39.88 15.89
CA PRO A 95 -19.92 40.74 16.51
C PRO A 95 -18.62 40.68 15.68
N LYS A 96 -17.99 41.85 15.47
CA LYS A 96 -16.70 41.95 14.73
C LYS A 96 -15.59 41.09 15.32
N ALA A 97 -15.74 40.68 16.59
CA ALA A 97 -14.79 39.86 17.33
C ALA A 97 -14.84 38.34 16.98
N VAL A 98 -15.87 37.86 16.23
CA VAL A 98 -15.97 36.42 15.88
C VAL A 98 -15.23 36.17 14.58
N GLU A 99 -14.15 35.42 14.68
CA GLU A 99 -13.31 35.04 13.55
C GLU A 99 -14.08 34.15 12.56
N TRP A 100 -13.78 34.32 11.27
CA TRP A 100 -14.38 33.51 10.19
C TRP A 100 -14.12 32.00 10.38
N SER A 101 -12.90 31.63 10.78
CA SER A 101 -12.49 30.26 11.08
C SER A 101 -13.34 29.63 12.18
N SER A 102 -13.64 30.38 13.25
CA SER A 102 -14.50 29.91 14.35
C SER A 102 -15.89 29.48 13.88
N LYS A 103 -16.47 30.22 12.93
CA LYS A 103 -17.80 29.90 12.38
C LYS A 103 -17.79 28.67 11.48
N ASN A 104 -16.67 28.42 10.82
CA ASN A 104 -16.53 27.40 9.79
C ASN A 104 -15.70 26.19 10.26
N MET A 105 -15.41 26.06 11.57
CA MET A 105 -14.56 25.00 12.12
C MET A 105 -15.02 23.58 11.71
N LEU A 106 -16.34 23.33 11.67
CA LEU A 106 -16.85 22.03 11.23
C LEU A 106 -16.55 21.77 9.75
N VAL A 107 -16.76 22.77 8.88
CA VAL A 107 -16.49 22.65 7.44
C VAL A 107 -15.01 22.44 7.19
N LEU A 108 -14.16 23.23 7.86
CA LEU A 108 -12.70 23.09 7.81
C LEU A 108 -12.28 21.68 8.27
N GLY A 109 -12.86 21.18 9.36
CA GLY A 109 -12.61 19.83 9.86
C GLY A 109 -13.02 18.73 8.87
N ILE A 110 -14.13 18.90 8.14
CA ILE A 110 -14.56 17.95 7.08
C ILE A 110 -13.59 17.96 5.92
N VAL A 111 -13.11 19.12 5.48
CA VAL A 111 -12.10 19.22 4.40
C VAL A 111 -10.78 18.56 4.82
N ILE A 112 -10.33 18.79 6.06
CA ILE A 112 -9.14 18.13 6.61
C ILE A 112 -9.34 16.61 6.68
N LEU A 113 -10.52 16.16 7.11
CA LEU A 113 -10.82 14.71 7.15
C LEU A 113 -10.79 14.08 5.76
N ALA A 114 -11.35 14.73 4.75
CA ALA A 114 -11.30 14.25 3.38
C ALA A 114 -9.86 14.18 2.85
N PHE A 115 -9.06 15.23 3.10
CA PHE A 115 -7.62 15.23 2.80
C PHE A 115 -6.89 14.09 3.54
N LEU A 116 -7.18 13.90 4.84
CA LEU A 116 -6.53 12.87 5.65
C LEU A 116 -6.83 11.46 5.13
N VAL A 117 -8.05 11.18 4.66
CA VAL A 117 -8.40 9.88 4.06
C VAL A 117 -7.52 9.60 2.84
N VAL A 118 -7.36 10.58 1.95
CA VAL A 118 -6.46 10.46 0.78
C VAL A 118 -5.02 10.22 1.23
N HIS A 119 -4.53 10.99 2.20
CA HIS A 119 -3.18 10.87 2.75
C HIS A 119 -2.93 9.49 3.38
N LEU A 120 -3.87 8.96 4.16
CA LEU A 120 -3.75 7.64 4.76
C LEU A 120 -3.72 6.52 3.72
N ILE A 121 -4.51 6.62 2.66
CA ILE A 121 -4.50 5.65 1.56
C ILE A 121 -3.16 5.69 0.80
N GLN A 122 -2.63 6.89 0.55
CA GLN A 122 -1.39 7.06 -0.21
C GLN A 122 -0.13 6.63 0.55
N PHE A 123 -0.12 6.78 1.88
CA PHE A 123 1.07 6.54 2.71
C PHE A 123 0.85 5.46 3.76
N TRP A 124 0.00 5.70 4.76
CA TRP A 124 -0.15 4.80 5.89
C TRP A 124 -0.58 3.38 5.48
N ALA A 125 -1.53 3.27 4.56
CA ALA A 125 -2.02 1.98 4.10
C ALA A 125 -0.96 1.19 3.33
N LYS A 126 -0.12 1.87 2.54
CA LYS A 126 0.94 1.24 1.75
C LYS A 126 2.22 0.95 2.55
N MET A 127 2.45 1.68 3.63
CA MET A 127 3.65 1.53 4.46
C MET A 127 3.35 0.70 5.70
N GLN A 128 2.57 1.21 6.64
CA GLN A 128 2.37 0.58 7.94
C GLN A 128 1.30 -0.50 7.96
N LEU A 129 0.18 -0.34 7.21
CA LEU A 129 -0.86 -1.35 7.19
C LEU A 129 -0.40 -2.62 6.47
N GLU A 130 0.32 -2.51 5.35
CA GLU A 130 0.89 -3.66 4.65
C GLU A 130 1.90 -4.41 5.52
N GLU A 131 2.75 -3.68 6.25
CA GLU A 131 3.69 -4.26 7.23
C GLU A 131 2.96 -5.07 8.31
N VAL A 132 1.91 -4.48 8.91
CA VAL A 132 1.10 -5.13 9.96
C VAL A 132 0.37 -6.38 9.45
N LEU A 133 -0.10 -6.36 8.21
CA LEU A 133 -0.80 -7.49 7.59
C LEU A 133 0.16 -8.57 7.06
N GLY A 134 1.47 -8.32 7.09
CA GLY A 134 2.48 -9.20 6.49
C GLY A 134 2.37 -9.27 4.96
N HIS A 135 1.70 -8.31 4.36
CA HIS A 135 1.65 -8.14 2.92
C HIS A 135 2.80 -7.22 2.53
N HIS A 136 3.65 -7.67 1.64
CA HIS A 136 4.74 -6.88 1.13
C HIS A 136 4.42 -6.50 -0.31
N GLY A 137 4.24 -5.19 -0.55
CA GLY A 137 4.04 -4.64 -1.88
C GLY A 137 5.32 -4.66 -2.73
N THR A 138 5.22 -4.12 -3.95
CA THR A 138 6.36 -3.96 -4.86
C THR A 138 7.48 -3.09 -4.27
N VAL A 139 7.11 -2.09 -3.48
CA VAL A 139 8.02 -1.14 -2.83
C VAL A 139 8.18 -1.53 -1.37
N PRO A 140 9.42 -1.62 -0.84
CA PRO A 140 9.64 -1.85 0.59
C PRO A 140 8.94 -0.79 1.45
N ALA A 141 8.24 -1.22 2.51
CA ALA A 141 7.46 -0.32 3.38
C ALA A 141 8.29 0.85 3.96
N ALA A 142 9.59 0.65 4.17
CA ALA A 142 10.52 1.66 4.65
C ALA A 142 11.01 2.64 3.56
N ALA A 143 10.77 2.37 2.27
CA ALA A 143 11.19 3.22 1.16
C ALA A 143 10.28 4.45 0.99
N GLY A 144 10.17 5.28 2.03
CA GLY A 144 9.25 6.41 2.10
C GLY A 144 9.35 7.38 0.92
N THR A 145 10.55 7.57 0.38
CA THR A 145 10.79 8.45 -0.78
C THR A 145 10.20 7.89 -2.08
N LEU A 146 10.10 6.58 -2.27
CA LEU A 146 9.38 6.00 -3.41
C LEU A 146 7.87 6.21 -3.29
N PHE A 147 7.30 6.11 -2.08
CA PHE A 147 5.88 6.44 -1.86
C PHE A 147 5.59 7.92 -2.10
N ILE A 148 6.54 8.82 -1.75
CA ILE A 148 6.45 10.24 -2.12
C ILE A 148 6.42 10.37 -3.66
N GLN A 149 7.32 9.71 -4.38
CA GLN A 149 7.37 9.76 -5.84
C GLN A 149 6.06 9.24 -6.45
N GLU A 150 5.58 8.10 -6.02
CA GLU A 150 4.34 7.51 -6.52
C GLU A 150 3.14 8.45 -6.30
N ALA A 151 2.99 8.98 -5.08
CA ALA A 151 1.87 9.84 -4.74
C ALA A 151 1.92 11.19 -5.50
N PHE A 152 3.08 11.86 -5.56
CA PHE A 152 3.22 13.19 -6.14
C PHE A 152 3.51 13.18 -7.65
N LYS A 153 3.69 12.02 -8.26
CA LYS A 153 3.67 11.86 -9.72
C LYS A 153 2.28 12.13 -10.28
N GLU A 154 1.24 11.86 -9.52
CA GLU A 154 -0.16 12.13 -9.86
C GLU A 154 -0.48 13.62 -9.72
N ILE A 155 -0.87 14.28 -10.81
CA ILE A 155 -1.07 15.73 -10.88
C ILE A 155 -2.16 16.27 -9.93
N TRP A 156 -3.14 15.45 -9.58
CA TRP A 156 -4.21 15.80 -8.65
C TRP A 156 -3.77 15.84 -7.19
N THR A 157 -2.73 15.07 -6.83
CA THR A 157 -2.23 14.96 -5.45
C THR A 157 -1.83 16.32 -4.87
N PRO A 158 -0.91 17.11 -5.48
CA PRO A 158 -0.53 18.41 -4.93
C PRO A 158 -1.73 19.35 -4.79
N ILE A 159 -2.72 19.28 -5.67
CA ILE A 159 -3.92 20.12 -5.59
C ILE A 159 -4.72 19.79 -4.33
N VAL A 160 -4.99 18.51 -4.07
CA VAL A 160 -5.72 18.06 -2.86
C VAL A 160 -4.95 18.43 -1.59
N TYR A 161 -3.61 18.27 -1.62
CA TYR A 161 -2.75 18.62 -0.48
C TYR A 161 -2.77 20.12 -0.17
N ILE A 162 -2.67 20.98 -1.19
CA ILE A 162 -2.75 22.43 -0.98
C ILE A 162 -4.12 22.84 -0.42
N ILE A 163 -5.22 22.26 -0.92
CA ILE A 163 -6.56 22.52 -0.35
C ILE A 163 -6.62 22.07 1.11
N GLY A 164 -6.08 20.90 1.45
CA GLY A 164 -5.98 20.39 2.81
C GLY A 164 -5.15 21.31 3.70
N PHE A 165 -4.02 21.80 3.22
CA PHE A 165 -3.13 22.70 3.98
C PHE A 165 -3.76 24.08 4.23
N VAL A 166 -4.50 24.62 3.27
CA VAL A 166 -5.27 25.86 3.47
C VAL A 166 -6.35 25.66 4.55
N ALA A 167 -7.09 24.56 4.49
CA ALA A 167 -8.08 24.23 5.52
C ALA A 167 -7.40 24.03 6.89
N LEU A 168 -6.26 23.35 6.94
CA LEU A 168 -5.47 23.15 8.16
C LEU A 168 -4.98 24.47 8.74
N TRP A 169 -4.52 25.41 7.91
CA TRP A 169 -4.11 26.74 8.37
C TRP A 169 -5.22 27.47 9.11
N PHE A 170 -6.41 27.56 8.51
CA PHE A 170 -7.56 28.19 9.17
C PHE A 170 -8.02 27.44 10.42
N HIS A 171 -7.97 26.11 10.41
CA HIS A 171 -8.36 25.27 11.53
C HIS A 171 -7.39 25.43 12.70
N MET A 172 -6.08 25.38 12.44
CA MET A 172 -5.06 25.47 13.48
C MET A 172 -4.91 26.88 14.03
N THR A 173 -4.99 27.95 13.22
CA THR A 173 -4.89 29.33 13.73
C THR A 173 -5.97 29.62 14.79
N HIS A 174 -7.20 29.14 14.56
CA HIS A 174 -8.24 29.23 15.57
C HIS A 174 -8.06 28.22 16.70
N GLY A 175 -7.77 26.96 16.37
CA GLY A 175 -7.64 25.86 17.33
C GLY A 175 -6.52 26.12 18.35
N PHE A 176 -5.39 26.67 17.91
CA PHE A 176 -4.21 26.90 18.75
C PHE A 176 -4.49 27.78 19.97
N TRP A 177 -5.01 28.97 19.80
CA TRP A 177 -5.29 29.82 20.95
C TRP A 177 -6.53 29.37 21.73
N SER A 178 -7.51 28.74 21.06
CA SER A 178 -8.74 28.25 21.70
C SER A 178 -8.46 27.09 22.68
N MET A 179 -7.43 26.26 22.42
CA MET A 179 -7.03 25.22 23.37
C MET A 179 -6.50 25.82 24.68
N PHE A 180 -5.68 26.86 24.62
CA PHE A 180 -5.20 27.58 25.84
C PHE A 180 -6.33 28.23 26.61
N GLN A 181 -7.30 28.81 25.91
CA GLN A 181 -8.51 29.34 26.54
C GLN A 181 -9.30 28.21 27.25
N SER A 182 -9.40 27.05 26.66
CA SER A 182 -10.17 25.93 27.23
C SER A 182 -9.54 25.31 28.48
N ILE A 183 -8.22 25.46 28.68
CA ILE A 183 -7.51 24.99 29.87
C ILE A 183 -7.33 26.08 30.93
N GLY A 184 -7.88 27.30 30.71
CA GLY A 184 -7.87 28.39 31.69
C GLY A 184 -6.68 29.37 31.59
N TRP A 185 -5.88 29.29 30.49
CA TRP A 185 -4.81 30.26 30.22
C TRP A 185 -5.32 31.45 29.38
N ASP A 186 -6.42 32.03 29.80
CA ASP A 186 -7.26 32.95 29.02
C ASP A 186 -7.27 34.40 29.56
N SER A 187 -6.24 34.80 30.29
CA SER A 187 -6.16 36.19 30.79
C SER A 187 -6.14 37.19 29.62
N THR A 188 -6.62 38.39 29.87
CA THR A 188 -6.66 39.49 28.88
C THR A 188 -5.29 39.84 28.30
N ALA A 189 -4.21 39.56 29.06
CA ALA A 189 -2.83 39.77 28.62
C ALA A 189 -2.32 38.62 27.74
N TRP A 190 -2.74 37.36 27.99
CA TRP A 190 -2.21 36.20 27.32
C TRP A 190 -2.97 35.81 26.04
N ILE A 191 -4.28 35.99 25.96
CA ILE A 191 -5.06 35.66 24.75
C ILE A 191 -4.50 36.31 23.47
N PRO A 192 -4.18 37.63 23.45
CA PRO A 192 -3.60 38.26 22.27
C PRO A 192 -2.22 37.67 21.90
N ARG A 193 -1.44 37.23 22.91
CA ARG A 193 -0.12 36.59 22.69
C ARG A 193 -0.28 35.19 22.10
N TRP A 194 -1.20 34.38 22.64
CA TRP A 194 -1.48 33.06 22.12
C TRP A 194 -1.98 33.11 20.68
N LYS A 195 -2.80 34.09 20.29
CA LYS A 195 -3.21 34.31 18.92
C LYS A 195 -2.02 34.60 18.03
N LYS A 196 -1.14 35.52 18.37
CA LYS A 196 0.06 35.83 17.60
C LYS A 196 1.00 34.61 17.48
N ILE A 197 1.25 33.91 18.58
CA ILE A 197 2.08 32.70 18.57
C ILE A 197 1.45 31.63 17.66
N GLY A 198 0.15 31.40 17.78
CA GLY A 198 -0.59 30.44 16.97
C GLY A 198 -0.55 30.79 15.48
N ASP A 199 -0.76 32.03 15.12
CA ASP A 199 -0.71 32.50 13.74
C ASP A 199 0.69 32.30 13.12
N TRP A 200 1.74 32.68 13.84
CA TRP A 200 3.12 32.48 13.39
C TRP A 200 3.48 30.99 13.29
N TRP A 201 3.21 30.23 14.34
CA TRP A 201 3.51 28.81 14.39
C TRP A 201 2.82 28.05 13.26
N THR A 202 1.50 28.24 13.12
CA THR A 202 0.70 27.59 12.09
C THR A 202 1.16 28.00 10.69
N SER A 203 1.47 29.30 10.49
CA SER A 203 1.94 29.78 9.19
C SER A 203 3.29 29.18 8.80
N ILE A 204 4.22 29.03 9.74
CA ILE A 204 5.51 28.36 9.48
C ILE A 204 5.30 26.89 9.13
N VAL A 205 4.51 26.15 9.92
CA VAL A 205 4.25 24.72 9.67
C VAL A 205 3.57 24.51 8.32
N VAL A 206 2.55 25.29 8.00
CA VAL A 206 1.83 25.17 6.74
C VAL A 206 2.70 25.62 5.55
N ALA A 207 3.51 26.66 5.70
CA ALA A 207 4.46 27.08 4.67
C ALA A 207 5.48 25.98 4.35
N LEU A 208 5.97 25.27 5.38
CA LEU A 208 6.84 24.10 5.19
C LEU A 208 6.12 22.96 4.47
N PHE A 209 4.88 22.64 4.83
CA PHE A 209 4.09 21.63 4.09
C PHE A 209 3.85 22.01 2.63
N VAL A 210 3.56 23.27 2.35
CA VAL A 210 3.41 23.77 0.97
C VAL A 210 4.74 23.63 0.21
N ALA A 211 5.86 23.99 0.83
CA ALA A 211 7.19 23.83 0.24
C ALA A 211 7.48 22.33 -0.05
N GLN A 212 7.16 21.45 0.89
CA GLN A 212 7.27 19.98 0.69
C GLN A 212 6.44 19.52 -0.49
N ALA A 213 5.16 19.89 -0.58
CA ALA A 213 4.31 19.51 -1.70
C ALA A 213 4.86 19.97 -3.06
N ILE A 214 5.38 21.20 -3.13
CA ILE A 214 6.00 21.73 -4.35
C ILE A 214 7.26 20.94 -4.71
N VAL A 215 8.18 20.76 -3.76
CA VAL A 215 9.46 20.07 -4.01
C VAL A 215 9.21 18.61 -4.37
N PHE A 216 8.35 17.91 -3.62
CA PHE A 216 8.00 16.52 -3.89
C PHE A 216 7.36 16.35 -5.28
N THR A 217 6.48 17.27 -5.67
CA THR A 217 5.91 17.25 -7.03
C THR A 217 7.00 17.41 -8.09
N VAL A 218 7.87 18.41 -7.96
CA VAL A 218 8.94 18.67 -8.94
C VAL A 218 9.92 17.50 -9.03
N GLN A 219 10.30 16.91 -7.89
CA GLN A 219 11.21 15.77 -7.86
C GLN A 219 10.55 14.50 -8.41
N SER A 220 9.29 14.25 -8.08
CA SER A 220 8.54 13.09 -8.57
C SER A 220 8.30 13.13 -10.08
N GLN A 221 8.01 14.30 -10.64
CA GLN A 221 7.87 14.47 -12.10
C GLN A 221 9.18 14.21 -12.86
N LYS A 222 10.32 14.30 -12.21
CA LYS A 222 11.65 14.02 -12.78
C LYS A 222 12.15 12.59 -12.46
N ASP A 223 11.31 11.75 -11.86
CA ASP A 223 11.70 10.43 -11.37
C ASP A 223 12.95 10.45 -10.46
N TYR A 224 13.15 11.58 -9.73
CA TYR A 224 14.34 11.83 -8.94
C TYR A 224 14.65 10.70 -7.97
N TYR A 225 13.66 10.27 -7.17
CA TYR A 225 13.89 9.29 -6.11
C TYR A 225 14.20 7.89 -6.63
N SER A 226 13.61 7.48 -7.77
CA SER A 226 13.87 6.16 -8.36
C SER A 226 15.17 6.10 -9.17
N THR A 227 15.75 7.25 -9.55
CA THR A 227 16.94 7.31 -10.42
C THR A 227 18.25 7.60 -9.68
N GLN A 228 18.20 8.01 -8.40
CA GLN A 228 19.41 8.28 -7.62
C GLN A 228 20.10 6.99 -7.21
N PRO A 229 21.41 6.77 -7.55
CA PRO A 229 22.12 5.53 -7.23
C PRO A 229 22.18 5.21 -5.74
N GLU A 230 22.37 6.23 -4.88
CA GLU A 230 22.39 6.07 -3.43
C GLU A 230 21.06 5.52 -2.89
N LEU A 231 19.95 6.06 -3.39
CA LEU A 231 18.60 5.63 -3.00
C LEU A 231 18.29 4.24 -3.54
N GLN A 232 18.68 3.95 -4.79
CA GLN A 232 18.51 2.61 -5.37
C GLN A 232 19.24 1.54 -4.56
N ALA A 233 20.47 1.81 -4.13
CA ALA A 233 21.23 0.91 -3.26
C ALA A 233 20.51 0.67 -1.92
N GLN A 234 19.98 1.72 -1.30
CA GLN A 234 19.21 1.63 -0.07
C GLN A 234 17.90 0.82 -0.26
N TYR A 235 17.18 1.03 -1.33
CA TYR A 235 15.94 0.26 -1.61
C TYR A 235 16.25 -1.23 -1.85
N MET A 236 17.35 -1.52 -2.55
CA MET A 236 17.78 -2.91 -2.76
C MET A 236 18.19 -3.57 -1.45
N GLU A 237 18.90 -2.86 -0.57
CA GLU A 237 19.25 -3.35 0.76
C GLU A 237 18.00 -3.72 1.56
N MET A 238 17.00 -2.82 1.61
CA MET A 238 15.72 -3.08 2.28
C MET A 238 14.96 -4.28 1.68
N ALA A 239 15.02 -4.48 0.37
CA ALA A 239 14.33 -5.58 -0.30
C ALA A 239 15.03 -6.93 -0.12
N VAL A 240 16.37 -6.94 -0.07
CA VAL A 240 17.18 -8.16 0.02
C VAL A 240 17.36 -8.64 1.46
N ALA A 241 17.36 -7.74 2.45
CA ALA A 241 17.56 -8.06 3.85
C ALA A 241 16.63 -9.18 4.37
N PRO A 242 15.31 -9.15 4.14
CA PRO A 242 14.41 -10.21 4.61
C PRO A 242 14.71 -11.58 3.98
N LEU A 243 15.15 -11.61 2.72
CA LEU A 243 15.55 -12.85 2.06
C LEU A 243 16.84 -13.42 2.68
N ASN A 244 17.82 -12.59 2.98
CA ASN A 244 19.06 -12.99 3.64
C ASN A 244 18.83 -13.45 5.09
N GLU A 245 17.85 -12.89 5.79
CA GLU A 245 17.45 -13.38 7.11
C GLU A 245 16.80 -14.76 7.04
N THR A 246 15.93 -14.98 6.03
CA THR A 246 15.25 -16.27 5.84
C THR A 246 16.20 -17.33 5.28
N LEU A 247 17.12 -16.96 4.41
CA LEU A 247 18.10 -17.81 3.74
C LEU A 247 19.52 -17.25 3.89
N PRO A 248 20.15 -17.34 5.08
CA PRO A 248 21.49 -16.78 5.30
C PRO A 248 22.57 -17.36 4.37
N MET A 249 22.35 -18.58 3.88
CA MET A 249 23.27 -19.25 2.93
C MET A 249 23.31 -18.56 1.57
N LEU A 250 22.25 -17.85 1.16
CA LEU A 250 22.18 -17.17 -0.12
C LEU A 250 23.09 -15.92 -0.12
N ASN A 251 23.18 -15.23 1.02
CA ASN A 251 23.96 -14.00 1.23
C ASN A 251 23.95 -13.08 0.00
N MET A 252 22.74 -12.78 -0.48
CA MET A 252 22.54 -11.97 -1.68
C MET A 252 23.07 -10.55 -1.44
N PRO A 253 23.98 -10.04 -2.29
CA PRO A 253 24.42 -8.65 -2.19
C PRO A 253 23.27 -7.70 -2.59
N SER A 254 23.29 -6.47 -2.06
CA SER A 254 22.29 -5.43 -2.32
C SER A 254 22.66 -4.52 -3.51
N ASP A 255 23.72 -4.85 -4.26
CA ASP A 255 24.06 -4.10 -5.46
C ASP A 255 23.05 -4.37 -6.57
N MET A 256 22.45 -3.30 -7.12
CA MET A 256 21.39 -3.35 -8.11
C MET A 256 21.73 -4.22 -9.34
N GLN A 257 22.96 -4.12 -9.85
CA GLN A 257 23.37 -4.87 -11.04
C GLN A 257 23.51 -6.36 -10.72
N THR A 258 24.11 -6.69 -9.58
CA THR A 258 24.27 -8.09 -9.15
C THR A 258 22.91 -8.71 -8.83
N VAL A 259 22.02 -8.00 -8.14
CA VAL A 259 20.65 -8.47 -7.88
C VAL A 259 19.89 -8.69 -9.18
N LYS A 260 19.95 -7.76 -10.12
CA LYS A 260 19.33 -7.90 -11.45
C LYS A 260 19.84 -9.12 -12.19
N MET A 261 21.15 -9.34 -12.26
CA MET A 261 21.74 -10.50 -12.92
C MET A 261 21.35 -11.81 -12.24
N THR A 262 21.40 -11.85 -10.93
CA THR A 262 21.05 -13.04 -10.14
C THR A 262 19.57 -13.39 -10.32
N MET A 263 18.68 -12.38 -10.21
CA MET A 263 17.24 -12.62 -10.40
C MET A 263 16.88 -12.96 -11.84
N ALA A 264 17.60 -12.45 -12.85
CA ALA A 264 17.42 -12.85 -14.25
C ALA A 264 17.69 -14.34 -14.46
N GLN A 265 18.62 -14.93 -13.68
CA GLN A 265 18.90 -16.37 -13.74
C GLN A 265 17.90 -17.20 -12.93
N ILE A 266 17.49 -16.72 -11.77
CA ILE A 266 16.64 -17.47 -10.82
C ILE A 266 15.17 -17.40 -11.20
N ALA A 267 14.63 -16.23 -11.56
CA ALA A 267 13.20 -16.03 -11.74
C ALA A 267 12.55 -16.96 -12.79
N PRO A 268 13.17 -17.24 -13.96
CA PRO A 268 12.57 -18.13 -14.94
C PRO A 268 12.40 -19.58 -14.47
N GLN A 269 13.25 -20.03 -13.53
CA GLN A 269 13.27 -21.40 -13.01
C GLN A 269 12.91 -21.50 -11.53
N ALA A 270 12.26 -20.47 -11.00
CA ALA A 270 11.94 -20.37 -9.58
C ALA A 270 11.07 -21.55 -9.08
N ASP A 271 10.10 -22.04 -9.87
CA ASP A 271 9.27 -23.20 -9.51
C ASP A 271 10.14 -24.44 -9.22
N MET A 272 11.12 -24.72 -10.08
CA MET A 272 12.00 -25.88 -9.94
C MET A 272 12.94 -25.70 -8.74
N MET A 273 13.56 -24.52 -8.61
CA MET A 273 14.50 -24.23 -7.54
C MET A 273 13.83 -24.25 -6.17
N LEU A 274 12.70 -23.60 -6.01
CA LEU A 274 11.94 -23.57 -4.76
C LEU A 274 11.32 -24.93 -4.44
N GLY A 275 10.93 -25.70 -5.46
CA GLY A 275 10.49 -27.09 -5.31
C GLY A 275 11.60 -28.01 -4.77
N MET A 276 12.83 -27.89 -5.26
CA MET A 276 13.99 -28.62 -4.73
C MET A 276 14.34 -28.17 -3.30
N MET A 277 14.29 -26.87 -3.04
CA MET A 277 14.54 -26.30 -1.71
C MET A 277 13.54 -26.85 -0.68
N LYS A 278 12.27 -26.97 -1.04
CA LYS A 278 11.23 -27.57 -0.18
C LYS A 278 11.57 -29.00 0.25
N MET A 279 12.16 -29.78 -0.66
CA MET A 279 12.57 -31.16 -0.36
C MET A 279 13.84 -31.23 0.50
N GLN A 280 14.79 -30.34 0.28
CA GLN A 280 16.07 -30.34 0.99
C GLN A 280 16.01 -29.61 2.35
N MET A 281 15.14 -28.62 2.48
CA MET A 281 15.02 -27.75 3.67
C MET A 281 13.55 -27.67 4.15
N PRO A 282 13.00 -28.77 4.74
CA PRO A 282 11.59 -28.85 5.09
C PRO A 282 11.15 -27.84 6.16
N GLY A 283 12.10 -27.19 6.86
CA GLY A 283 11.82 -26.14 7.85
C GLY A 283 11.69 -24.73 7.28
N VAL A 284 11.96 -24.53 5.99
CA VAL A 284 11.87 -23.21 5.34
C VAL A 284 10.48 -23.01 4.73
N ASP A 285 9.86 -21.87 5.04
CA ASP A 285 8.60 -21.48 4.40
C ASP A 285 8.86 -20.96 2.99
N ILE A 286 8.65 -21.86 2.01
CA ILE A 286 8.88 -21.58 0.60
C ILE A 286 7.95 -20.49 0.04
N GLN A 287 6.74 -20.33 0.59
CA GLN A 287 5.84 -19.25 0.17
C GLN A 287 6.41 -17.89 0.57
N THR A 288 6.94 -17.79 1.78
CA THR A 288 7.62 -16.58 2.24
C THR A 288 8.86 -16.27 1.39
N VAL A 289 9.70 -17.27 1.09
CA VAL A 289 10.86 -17.10 0.19
C VAL A 289 10.41 -16.65 -1.20
N GLY A 290 9.38 -17.30 -1.77
CA GLY A 290 8.81 -16.93 -3.07
C GLY A 290 8.32 -15.47 -3.10
N ARG A 291 7.62 -15.02 -2.04
CA ARG A 291 7.18 -13.62 -1.91
C ARG A 291 8.34 -12.65 -1.80
N GLN A 292 9.35 -12.95 -0.99
CA GLN A 292 10.54 -12.11 -0.86
C GLN A 292 11.28 -11.95 -2.19
N MET A 293 11.48 -13.04 -2.93
CA MET A 293 12.08 -13.01 -4.27
C MET A 293 11.21 -12.23 -5.28
N LEU A 294 9.89 -12.42 -5.24
CA LEU A 294 8.95 -11.69 -6.08
C LEU A 294 9.03 -10.18 -5.83
N ASN A 295 9.10 -9.77 -4.57
CA ASN A 295 9.24 -8.36 -4.19
C ASN A 295 10.53 -7.76 -4.74
N ILE A 296 11.65 -8.50 -4.66
CA ILE A 296 12.93 -8.06 -5.23
C ILE A 296 12.81 -7.88 -6.74
N VAL A 297 12.24 -8.85 -7.46
CA VAL A 297 12.05 -8.77 -8.91
C VAL A 297 11.13 -7.61 -9.30
N ASN A 298 10.02 -7.43 -8.59
CA ASN A 298 9.10 -6.33 -8.82
C ASN A 298 9.78 -4.98 -8.59
N LEU A 299 10.60 -4.85 -7.55
CA LEU A 299 11.35 -3.64 -7.28
C LEU A 299 12.40 -3.37 -8.37
N VAL A 300 13.12 -4.39 -8.82
CA VAL A 300 14.07 -4.25 -9.95
C VAL A 300 13.34 -3.76 -11.21
N ASN A 301 12.21 -4.37 -11.56
CA ASN A 301 11.40 -3.95 -12.71
C ASN A 301 10.83 -2.54 -12.55
N TYR A 302 10.52 -2.12 -11.31
CA TYR A 302 10.05 -0.77 -11.01
C TYR A 302 11.16 0.28 -11.18
N LEU A 303 12.36 -0.01 -10.66
CA LEU A 303 13.51 0.91 -10.73
C LEU A 303 14.17 0.92 -12.11
N ASP A 304 14.16 -0.21 -12.81
CA ASP A 304 14.68 -0.37 -14.17
C ASP A 304 13.66 -1.10 -15.05
N PRO A 305 12.72 -0.38 -15.68
CA PRO A 305 11.72 -0.98 -16.57
C PRO A 305 12.31 -1.75 -17.75
N THR A 306 13.58 -1.51 -18.09
CA THR A 306 14.26 -2.25 -19.18
C THR A 306 14.70 -3.65 -18.76
N ALA A 307 14.75 -3.93 -17.45
CA ALA A 307 15.11 -5.25 -16.93
C ALA A 307 14.09 -6.31 -17.31
N ASN A 308 12.80 -5.97 -17.25
CA ASN A 308 11.66 -6.83 -17.65
C ASN A 308 11.82 -8.28 -17.18
N LEU A 309 12.17 -8.47 -15.89
CA LEU A 309 12.36 -9.79 -15.31
C LEU A 309 11.01 -10.51 -15.18
N PRO A 310 10.95 -11.84 -15.48
CA PRO A 310 9.71 -12.61 -15.39
C PRO A 310 9.28 -12.79 -13.93
N VAL A 311 7.98 -12.69 -13.65
CA VAL A 311 7.41 -12.77 -12.31
C VAL A 311 6.53 -14.01 -12.09
N GLU A 312 6.10 -14.68 -13.16
CA GLU A 312 5.02 -15.67 -13.14
C GLU A 312 5.35 -16.89 -12.26
N ALA A 313 6.59 -17.38 -12.31
CA ALA A 313 7.02 -18.52 -11.50
C ALA A 313 7.11 -18.15 -10.01
N LEU A 314 7.64 -16.96 -9.71
CA LEU A 314 7.72 -16.43 -8.34
C LEU A 314 6.33 -16.12 -7.78
N GLN A 315 5.41 -15.62 -8.62
CA GLN A 315 4.02 -15.39 -8.23
C GLN A 315 3.33 -16.69 -7.83
N ARG A 316 3.46 -17.76 -8.66
CA ARG A 316 2.93 -19.08 -8.30
C ARG A 316 3.50 -19.63 -7.00
N ALA A 317 4.80 -19.44 -6.78
CA ALA A 317 5.45 -19.85 -5.55
C ALA A 317 4.93 -19.08 -4.33
N ALA A 318 4.77 -17.77 -4.45
CA ALA A 318 4.22 -16.89 -3.44
C ALA A 318 2.76 -17.26 -3.06
N ASP A 319 1.97 -17.67 -4.06
CA ASP A 319 0.57 -18.10 -3.91
C ASP A 319 0.43 -19.58 -3.45
N GLY A 320 1.54 -20.30 -3.30
CA GLY A 320 1.55 -21.74 -2.95
C GLY A 320 1.10 -22.67 -4.07
N GLN A 321 1.06 -22.19 -5.31
CA GLN A 321 0.59 -22.89 -6.51
C GLN A 321 1.75 -23.44 -7.35
N MET A 322 2.86 -23.84 -6.71
CA MET A 322 4.02 -24.37 -7.42
C MET A 322 3.66 -25.59 -8.24
N GLN A 323 4.07 -25.63 -9.49
CA GLN A 323 3.99 -26.84 -10.30
C GLN A 323 4.96 -27.87 -9.71
N GLN A 324 4.41 -29.05 -9.33
CA GLN A 324 5.28 -30.15 -8.97
C GLN A 324 6.21 -30.45 -10.16
N PRO A 325 7.52 -30.67 -9.94
CA PRO A 325 8.37 -31.11 -10.99
C PRO A 325 7.74 -32.37 -11.61
N GLN A 326 7.28 -32.31 -12.84
CA GLN A 326 6.95 -33.52 -13.57
C GLN A 326 8.28 -34.26 -13.74
N MET A 327 8.54 -35.23 -12.84
CA MET A 327 9.51 -36.24 -13.12
C MET A 327 8.99 -36.93 -14.40
N GLN A 328 9.56 -36.57 -15.55
CA GLN A 328 9.43 -37.44 -16.73
C GLN A 328 9.88 -38.81 -16.26
N PRO A 329 9.04 -39.85 -16.36
CA PRO A 329 9.53 -41.20 -16.14
C PRO A 329 10.68 -41.37 -17.11
N GLN A 330 11.92 -41.39 -16.62
CA GLN A 330 13.02 -41.93 -17.40
C GLN A 330 12.53 -43.29 -17.89
N MET A 331 12.44 -43.42 -19.18
CA MET A 331 12.18 -44.70 -19.78
C MET A 331 13.20 -45.69 -19.20
N MET A 332 12.77 -46.41 -18.14
CA MET A 332 13.46 -47.61 -17.75
C MET A 332 13.59 -48.45 -19.03
N GLY A 333 14.81 -48.71 -19.39
CA GLY A 333 15.17 -49.42 -20.62
C GLY A 333 14.22 -50.58 -20.87
N GLN A 334 13.61 -50.55 -22.04
CA GLN A 334 12.95 -51.74 -22.57
C GLN A 334 13.95 -52.89 -22.46
N PRO A 335 13.56 -54.05 -21.89
CA PRO A 335 14.40 -55.24 -21.98
C PRO A 335 14.66 -55.51 -23.45
N GLN A 336 15.93 -55.59 -23.85
CA GLN A 336 16.33 -56.01 -25.15
C GLN A 336 15.67 -57.37 -25.44
N ALA A 337 14.72 -57.38 -26.38
CA ALA A 337 14.17 -58.61 -26.88
C ALA A 337 15.29 -59.38 -27.55
N GLN A 338 15.55 -60.59 -27.06
CA GLN A 338 16.42 -61.61 -27.72
C GLN A 338 15.96 -61.82 -29.15
N PRO A 339 16.88 -62.08 -30.12
CA PRO A 339 16.54 -62.41 -31.51
C PRO A 339 15.82 -63.75 -31.56
N GLN A 340 14.55 -63.79 -31.91
CA GLN A 340 13.85 -65.00 -32.27
C GLN A 340 14.26 -65.42 -33.65
N ALA A 341 14.65 -66.71 -33.77
CA ALA A 341 15.02 -67.39 -34.99
C ALA A 341 13.90 -67.33 -36.04
N GLN A 342 14.28 -67.09 -37.30
CA GLN A 342 13.40 -67.12 -38.46
C GLN A 342 12.89 -68.58 -38.72
N PRO A 343 11.60 -68.77 -39.00
CA PRO A 343 11.14 -69.99 -39.66
C PRO A 343 11.22 -69.81 -41.20
N GLU A 344 11.64 -70.88 -41.81
CA GLU A 344 11.86 -71.19 -43.18
C GLU A 344 10.67 -70.92 -44.10
N GLN A 345 10.93 -70.42 -45.29
CA GLN A 345 10.00 -70.17 -46.39
C GLN A 345 9.49 -71.45 -47.02
N ALA A 346 8.20 -71.56 -47.29
CA ALA A 346 7.62 -72.53 -48.25
C ALA A 346 6.77 -71.78 -49.30
N PRO A 347 6.61 -72.36 -50.56
CA PRO A 347 6.63 -71.55 -51.76
C PRO A 347 5.26 -71.04 -52.25
N GLN A 348 5.35 -70.12 -53.18
CA GLN A 348 4.35 -69.36 -53.92
C GLN A 348 3.24 -70.19 -54.60
N GLY A 349 2.01 -69.74 -54.52
CA GLY A 349 0.89 -70.11 -55.40
C GLY A 349 0.25 -68.85 -55.95
N GLU A 350 0.12 -68.77 -57.25
CA GLU A 350 -0.34 -67.68 -58.11
C GLU A 350 -1.81 -67.28 -57.95
N PRO A 351 -2.22 -66.14 -58.50
CA PRO A 351 -3.43 -65.40 -58.09
C PRO A 351 -4.69 -65.85 -58.84
N ARG A 352 -5.82 -65.86 -58.17
CA ARG A 352 -7.14 -66.06 -58.81
C ARG A 352 -7.89 -64.77 -58.86
N GLN A 353 -8.14 -64.23 -60.04
CA GLN A 353 -9.07 -63.16 -60.36
C GLN A 353 -10.50 -63.59 -60.05
N VAL A 354 -11.30 -62.77 -59.46
CA VAL A 354 -12.76 -62.80 -59.48
C VAL A 354 -13.29 -61.44 -59.75
N SER A 355 -14.20 -61.34 -60.69
CA SER A 355 -14.84 -60.17 -61.32
C SER A 355 -15.81 -59.45 -60.46
N PRO A 356 -16.23 -58.25 -60.90
CA PRO A 356 -17.03 -57.31 -60.13
C PRO A 356 -18.52 -57.55 -60.33
N GLU A 357 -19.22 -57.93 -59.26
CA GLU A 357 -20.69 -57.78 -59.14
C GLU A 357 -21.06 -57.95 -57.68
N GLN A 358 -21.33 -56.81 -57.09
CA GLN A 358 -22.30 -56.57 -56.02
C GLN A 358 -22.06 -55.22 -55.35
N GLN A 359 -22.26 -54.17 -56.12
CA GLN A 359 -22.74 -52.91 -55.63
C GLN A 359 -24.26 -52.91 -55.81
N ALA A 360 -24.96 -52.67 -54.75
CA ALA A 360 -26.28 -52.13 -54.61
C ALA A 360 -27.12 -52.92 -53.62
N ALA A 361 -27.22 -52.29 -52.47
CA ALA A 361 -28.40 -52.27 -51.59
C ALA A 361 -27.88 -51.83 -50.19
N ASP A 362 -28.11 -50.61 -49.85
CA ASP A 362 -29.09 -50.12 -48.87
C ASP A 362 -28.82 -48.66 -48.58
N ASP A 363 -29.39 -47.87 -49.44
CA ASP A 363 -29.80 -46.49 -49.09
C ASP A 363 -31.21 -46.58 -48.50
N ALA A 364 -31.42 -46.29 -47.22
CA ALA A 364 -32.66 -45.80 -46.69
C ALA A 364 -32.49 -45.17 -45.30
N PRO A 365 -33.06 -43.99 -45.05
CA PRO A 365 -32.87 -43.22 -43.85
C PRO A 365 -33.85 -43.63 -42.73
N ALA A 366 -33.36 -43.78 -41.52
CA ALA A 366 -34.18 -44.00 -40.34
C ALA A 366 -34.42 -42.70 -39.55
N GLN A 367 -35.70 -42.49 -39.24
CA GLN A 367 -36.41 -41.40 -38.62
C GLN A 367 -36.03 -41.19 -37.16
N GLU A 368 -36.00 -39.90 -36.75
CA GLU A 368 -36.07 -39.40 -35.37
C GLU A 368 -37.30 -39.94 -34.59
N PRO A 369 -37.17 -40.15 -33.29
CA PRO A 369 -38.34 -40.11 -32.42
C PRO A 369 -38.37 -38.86 -31.53
N ALA A 370 -39.55 -38.31 -31.48
CA ALA A 370 -40.03 -37.10 -30.83
C ALA A 370 -39.79 -37.06 -29.31
N ASN A 371 -39.59 -35.84 -28.84
CA ASN A 371 -39.56 -35.42 -27.44
C ASN A 371 -41.01 -35.30 -26.87
N PRO A 372 -41.34 -35.91 -25.75
CA PRO A 372 -42.56 -35.58 -25.01
C PRO A 372 -42.20 -34.81 -23.72
N ASN A 373 -42.38 -33.49 -23.72
CA ASN A 373 -42.87 -32.77 -22.52
C ASN A 373 -42.98 -31.28 -22.82
N ASP A 374 -44.05 -31.00 -23.54
CA ASP A 374 -44.73 -29.72 -23.48
C ASP A 374 -46.05 -29.98 -22.77
N LYS A 375 -46.19 -29.52 -21.51
CA LYS A 375 -47.45 -29.09 -20.89
C LYS A 375 -47.21 -28.60 -19.45
N GLN A 376 -47.70 -27.35 -19.27
CA GLN A 376 -48.20 -26.76 -18.02
C GLN A 376 -47.11 -26.12 -17.10
N LYS A 377 -47.11 -24.88 -16.89
CA LYS A 377 -48.03 -23.71 -16.77
C LYS A 377 -47.17 -22.47 -16.79
#